data_9704c8e3e4248cc76b37cb5dba92bf85
#
_entry.id   9704c8e3e4248cc76b37cb5dba92bf85
#
_cell.length_a   1.000
_cell.length_b   1.000
_cell.length_c   1.000
_cell.angle_alpha   90.00
_cell.angle_beta   90.00
_cell.angle_gamma   90.00
#
_symmetry.space_group_name_H-M   'P 1'
#
loop_
_entity.id
_entity.type
_entity.pdbx_description
1 polymer ?
#
loop_
_entity_poly.entity_id
_entity_poly.type
_entity_poly.pdbx_seq_one_letter_code
_entity_poly.pdbx_strand_id
1 'polypeptide(L)'
;MDWIINLFTNTESVAHIALLYAIVIAVGILLGKIKIGGISLGVTFVLFTGIVAGHIGFTAPTNILSFIQDFGLILFVFCIGLQVGPGFFESFKKGGVTLNLLSTSLVLLNVAVMFACYFIFFDSNDKTNLPMMVGTMYGAVTNTPGLGAANEALESVWKATNGNIPQIAAGYACAYPLGVLGIIGATIAVRFITGTKLADEEEELNEEEGENVHTKPLQMHLKVDNAYLAGRTVKQINEFLNRDVVFSRLLHEGNVSIPSSNDVFQMGDEVLVVCAAVDAEAIKAFIGPETEQTWTEDQSNQPLISKRIVITNPSMNGKELGKMHFSSVYGVTVTRVSRQGMDMFASRNYRFQVGDKILVVGPTDNVNRIADLMGNSVKRLDTPNIATIFIGIIVGILFGSIPFAIPGMPVPMKLGIAGGPLIIAILIGRFGHRMKLNTYTTTSANMMLREIGLVLFLASVGVKAGAHFWDTVVEGDGLMYVFTGFLITIIPIIIIGVIARIKFKFNYFTIMGMLAGTCTDPPALAYANSVCSREAPAIGYSTVYPLSMFLRILTAQLIVLFCCG
;
A
#
# COMPACT_ATOMS: atom_id res chain seq x y z
N MET A 1 -49.32 7.80 -2.66
CA MET A 1 -48.23 7.72 -3.68
C MET A 1 -47.38 8.98 -3.73
N ASP A 2 -47.95 10.13 -3.34
CA ASP A 2 -47.26 11.44 -3.39
C ASP A 2 -45.95 11.50 -2.57
N TRP A 3 -45.86 10.78 -1.46
CA TRP A 3 -44.66 10.71 -0.65
C TRP A 3 -43.49 10.02 -1.37
N ILE A 4 -43.78 8.98 -2.19
CA ILE A 4 -42.75 8.30 -3.00
C ILE A 4 -42.26 9.25 -4.09
N ILE A 5 -43.19 9.93 -4.79
CA ILE A 5 -42.84 10.89 -5.84
C ILE A 5 -41.96 11.99 -5.23
N ASN A 6 -42.37 12.57 -4.09
CA ASN A 6 -41.62 13.62 -3.40
C ASN A 6 -40.20 13.13 -2.98
N LEU A 7 -40.07 11.87 -2.58
CA LEU A 7 -38.78 11.27 -2.22
C LEU A 7 -37.80 11.22 -3.41
N PHE A 8 -38.29 11.07 -4.64
CA PHE A 8 -37.46 11.00 -5.86
C PHE A 8 -37.31 12.34 -6.58
N THR A 9 -38.18 13.34 -6.30
CA THR A 9 -38.18 14.62 -7.03
C THR A 9 -37.73 15.83 -6.22
N ASN A 10 -37.81 15.76 -4.88
CA ASN A 10 -37.40 16.89 -4.03
C ASN A 10 -35.90 16.85 -3.75
N THR A 11 -35.13 17.46 -4.66
CA THR A 11 -33.67 17.48 -4.64
C THR A 11 -33.05 18.14 -3.40
N GLU A 12 -33.80 18.97 -2.67
CA GLU A 12 -33.31 19.63 -1.45
C GLU A 12 -33.54 18.79 -0.19
N SER A 13 -34.37 17.76 -0.26
CA SER A 13 -34.65 16.89 0.88
C SER A 13 -33.46 16.00 1.24
N VAL A 14 -33.12 15.99 2.53
CA VAL A 14 -32.05 15.10 3.06
C VAL A 14 -32.34 13.63 2.73
N ALA A 15 -33.62 13.21 2.77
CA ALA A 15 -34.03 11.86 2.44
C ALA A 15 -33.78 11.53 0.97
N HIS A 16 -34.06 12.46 0.05
CA HIS A 16 -33.74 12.34 -1.37
C HIS A 16 -32.24 12.18 -1.60
N ILE A 17 -31.43 13.07 -0.99
CA ILE A 17 -29.97 13.05 -1.13
C ILE A 17 -29.39 11.73 -0.59
N ALA A 18 -29.84 11.29 0.60
CA ALA A 18 -29.41 10.02 1.17
C ALA A 18 -29.78 8.82 0.27
N LEU A 19 -30.98 8.84 -0.31
CA LEU A 19 -31.45 7.81 -1.24
C LEU A 19 -30.63 7.81 -2.54
N LEU A 20 -30.34 8.99 -3.10
CA LEU A 20 -29.46 9.15 -4.27
C LEU A 20 -28.12 8.45 -4.05
N TYR A 21 -27.42 8.80 -2.96
CA TYR A 21 -26.12 8.21 -2.66
C TYR A 21 -26.23 6.70 -2.38
N ALA A 22 -27.25 6.25 -1.63
CA ALA A 22 -27.44 4.84 -1.34
C ALA A 22 -27.66 4.02 -2.62
N ILE A 23 -28.50 4.50 -3.55
CA ILE A 23 -28.76 3.81 -4.82
C ILE A 23 -27.52 3.82 -5.71
N VAL A 24 -26.91 4.99 -5.94
CA VAL A 24 -25.73 5.11 -6.80
C VAL A 24 -24.58 4.22 -6.32
N ILE A 25 -24.31 4.23 -5.02
CA ILE A 25 -23.24 3.42 -4.42
C ILE A 25 -23.58 1.94 -4.46
N ALA A 26 -24.79 1.54 -4.04
CA ALA A 26 -25.17 0.12 -4.00
C ALA A 26 -25.18 -0.50 -5.40
N VAL A 27 -25.82 0.16 -6.36
CA VAL A 27 -25.85 -0.31 -7.75
C VAL A 27 -24.46 -0.32 -8.35
N GLY A 28 -23.65 0.72 -8.13
CA GLY A 28 -22.27 0.82 -8.61
C GLY A 28 -21.40 -0.31 -8.08
N ILE A 29 -21.46 -0.63 -6.78
CA ILE A 29 -20.69 -1.73 -6.19
C ILE A 29 -21.16 -3.08 -6.73
N LEU A 30 -22.46 -3.29 -6.89
CA LEU A 30 -23.02 -4.54 -7.43
C LEU A 30 -22.59 -4.77 -8.87
N LEU A 31 -22.70 -3.75 -9.73
CA LEU A 31 -22.25 -3.82 -11.12
C LEU A 31 -20.72 -3.95 -11.22
N GLY A 32 -19.98 -3.30 -10.33
CA GLY A 32 -18.54 -3.40 -10.26
C GLY A 32 -17.98 -4.78 -9.92
N LYS A 33 -18.83 -5.68 -9.35
CA LYS A 33 -18.46 -7.09 -9.09
C LYS A 33 -18.56 -7.97 -10.34
N ILE A 34 -19.23 -7.51 -11.40
CA ILE A 34 -19.34 -8.25 -12.66
C ILE A 34 -17.95 -8.38 -13.28
N LYS A 35 -17.55 -9.63 -13.56
CA LYS A 35 -16.26 -9.92 -14.19
C LYS A 35 -16.47 -10.14 -15.70
N ILE A 36 -15.76 -9.35 -16.50
CA ILE A 36 -15.71 -9.51 -17.95
C ILE A 36 -14.31 -10.02 -18.30
N GLY A 37 -14.21 -11.24 -18.84
CA GLY A 37 -12.91 -11.85 -19.10
C GLY A 37 -12.04 -12.08 -17.84
N GLY A 38 -12.68 -12.25 -16.66
CA GLY A 38 -11.97 -12.43 -15.39
C GLY A 38 -11.61 -11.12 -14.66
N ILE A 39 -11.79 -9.95 -15.31
CA ILE A 39 -11.46 -8.62 -14.81
C ILE A 39 -12.73 -7.91 -14.35
N SER A 40 -12.70 -7.26 -13.17
CA SER A 40 -13.80 -6.42 -12.68
C SER A 40 -13.33 -4.97 -12.56
N LEU A 41 -14.22 -4.02 -12.88
CA LEU A 41 -13.95 -2.59 -12.71
C LEU A 41 -14.04 -2.13 -11.24
N GLY A 42 -14.53 -3.02 -10.37
CA GLY A 42 -14.57 -2.79 -8.92
C GLY A 42 -15.39 -1.56 -8.53
N VAL A 43 -14.98 -0.91 -7.44
CA VAL A 43 -15.68 0.23 -6.82
C VAL A 43 -15.79 1.43 -7.77
N THR A 44 -14.90 1.55 -8.76
CA THR A 44 -14.94 2.66 -9.73
C THR A 44 -16.23 2.68 -10.56
N PHE A 45 -16.96 1.57 -10.64
CA PHE A 45 -18.25 1.53 -11.30
C PHE A 45 -19.29 2.48 -10.68
N VAL A 46 -19.09 2.91 -9.43
CA VAL A 46 -19.89 3.95 -8.76
C VAL A 46 -19.88 5.27 -9.53
N LEU A 47 -18.77 5.62 -10.19
CA LEU A 47 -18.69 6.79 -11.05
C LEU A 47 -19.70 6.68 -12.20
N PHE A 48 -19.76 5.55 -12.89
CA PHE A 48 -20.65 5.35 -14.03
C PHE A 48 -22.13 5.33 -13.63
N THR A 49 -22.46 4.72 -12.49
CA THR A 49 -23.83 4.78 -11.94
C THR A 49 -24.20 6.22 -11.53
N GLY A 50 -23.24 6.99 -11.01
CA GLY A 50 -23.43 8.41 -10.74
C GLY A 50 -23.68 9.21 -12.00
N ILE A 51 -22.92 8.95 -13.09
CA ILE A 51 -23.13 9.60 -14.40
C ILE A 51 -24.55 9.33 -14.92
N VAL A 52 -25.00 8.08 -14.87
CA VAL A 52 -26.38 7.72 -15.28
C VAL A 52 -27.41 8.45 -14.42
N ALA A 53 -27.23 8.47 -13.10
CA ALA A 53 -28.15 9.15 -12.19
C ALA A 53 -28.22 10.66 -12.51
N GLY A 54 -27.10 11.33 -12.69
CA GLY A 54 -27.02 12.74 -13.06
C GLY A 54 -27.66 13.03 -14.43
N HIS A 55 -27.46 12.13 -15.41
CA HIS A 55 -28.03 12.26 -16.75
C HIS A 55 -29.57 12.18 -16.75
N ILE A 56 -30.16 11.28 -15.94
CA ILE A 56 -31.63 11.17 -15.83
C ILE A 56 -32.24 12.23 -14.88
N GLY A 57 -31.45 13.17 -14.36
CA GLY A 57 -31.90 14.24 -13.48
C GLY A 57 -32.05 13.82 -12.00
N PHE A 58 -31.60 12.61 -11.61
CA PHE A 58 -31.54 12.19 -10.22
C PHE A 58 -30.26 12.76 -9.58
N THR A 59 -30.36 13.97 -9.02
CA THR A 59 -29.26 14.80 -8.58
C THR A 59 -29.55 15.47 -7.24
N ALA A 60 -28.59 16.25 -6.73
CA ALA A 60 -28.68 17.02 -5.49
C ALA A 60 -28.11 18.42 -5.69
N PRO A 61 -28.33 19.38 -4.76
CA PRO A 61 -27.75 20.73 -4.83
C PRO A 61 -26.23 20.68 -4.94
N THR A 62 -25.67 21.52 -5.82
CA THR A 62 -24.25 21.51 -6.16
C THR A 62 -23.33 21.72 -4.95
N ASN A 63 -23.73 22.55 -3.98
CA ASN A 63 -22.97 22.76 -2.74
C ASN A 63 -22.87 21.50 -1.89
N ILE A 64 -23.94 20.68 -1.83
CA ILE A 64 -23.95 19.40 -1.10
C ILE A 64 -23.09 18.37 -1.84
N LEU A 65 -23.26 18.25 -3.17
CA LEU A 65 -22.43 17.37 -3.99
C LEU A 65 -20.94 17.74 -3.83
N SER A 66 -20.59 19.04 -3.85
CA SER A 66 -19.21 19.49 -3.64
C SER A 66 -18.69 19.15 -2.25
N PHE A 67 -19.48 19.39 -1.20
CA PHE A 67 -19.05 19.06 0.16
C PHE A 67 -18.78 17.56 0.34
N ILE A 68 -19.69 16.70 -0.14
CA ILE A 68 -19.53 15.25 -0.02
C ILE A 68 -18.34 14.76 -0.87
N GLN A 69 -18.16 15.34 -2.07
CA GLN A 69 -17.01 15.08 -2.93
C GLN A 69 -15.69 15.35 -2.19
N ASP A 70 -15.54 16.55 -1.65
CA ASP A 70 -14.31 17.00 -1.03
C ASP A 70 -14.03 16.26 0.28
N PHE A 71 -15.05 16.05 1.09
CA PHE A 71 -14.92 15.25 2.32
C PHE A 71 -14.57 13.78 2.04
N GLY A 72 -15.22 13.19 1.01
CA GLY A 72 -14.90 11.84 0.55
C GLY A 72 -13.44 11.74 0.06
N LEU A 73 -12.98 12.73 -0.72
CA LEU A 73 -11.60 12.80 -1.20
C LEU A 73 -10.59 12.88 -0.05
N ILE A 74 -10.83 13.75 0.94
CA ILE A 74 -9.97 13.90 2.12
C ILE A 74 -9.83 12.58 2.88
N LEU A 75 -10.95 11.93 3.19
CA LEU A 75 -10.95 10.63 3.88
C LEU A 75 -10.18 9.57 3.08
N PHE A 76 -10.47 9.48 1.79
CA PHE A 76 -9.86 8.51 0.89
C PHE A 76 -8.34 8.68 0.82
N VAL A 77 -7.88 9.90 0.56
CA VAL A 77 -6.46 10.20 0.39
C VAL A 77 -5.70 10.08 1.71
N PHE A 78 -6.29 10.51 2.82
CA PHE A 78 -5.70 10.39 4.15
C PHE A 78 -5.51 8.92 4.55
N CYS A 79 -6.51 8.07 4.35
CA CYS A 79 -6.42 6.64 4.65
C CYS A 79 -5.36 5.94 3.78
N ILE A 80 -5.24 6.32 2.49
CA ILE A 80 -4.14 5.85 1.63
C ILE A 80 -2.80 6.27 2.20
N GLY A 81 -2.63 7.54 2.58
CA GLY A 81 -1.39 8.05 3.13
C GLY A 81 -0.94 7.30 4.39
N LEU A 82 -1.88 6.99 5.29
CA LEU A 82 -1.60 6.17 6.48
C LEU A 82 -1.14 4.76 6.13
N GLN A 83 -1.77 4.12 5.14
CA GLN A 83 -1.44 2.77 4.69
C GLN A 83 -0.06 2.71 4.04
N VAL A 84 0.26 3.70 3.22
CA VAL A 84 1.48 3.78 2.41
C VAL A 84 2.69 4.28 3.22
N GLY A 85 2.45 5.12 4.25
CA GLY A 85 3.48 5.82 5.01
C GLY A 85 4.62 4.95 5.54
N PRO A 86 4.38 3.79 6.18
CA PRO A 86 5.44 2.92 6.67
C PRO A 86 6.37 2.41 5.56
N GLY A 87 5.80 2.03 4.40
CA GLY A 87 6.55 1.49 3.25
C GLY A 87 7.22 2.56 2.40
N PHE A 88 6.74 3.81 2.42
CA PHE A 88 7.25 4.89 1.56
C PHE A 88 8.77 5.09 1.65
N PHE A 89 9.30 5.20 2.86
CA PHE A 89 10.75 5.39 3.06
C PHE A 89 11.55 4.09 2.90
N GLU A 90 10.92 2.94 3.06
CA GLU A 90 11.57 1.64 2.88
C GLU A 90 11.74 1.28 1.41
N SER A 91 10.86 1.78 0.55
CA SER A 91 10.93 1.58 -0.90
C SER A 91 12.19 2.19 -1.54
N PHE A 92 12.90 3.07 -0.85
CA PHE A 92 14.17 3.64 -1.30
C PHE A 92 15.42 2.86 -0.83
N LYS A 93 15.26 1.74 -0.12
CA LYS A 93 16.39 0.88 0.24
C LYS A 93 16.85 0.03 -0.94
N LYS A 94 17.92 -0.78 -0.76
CA LYS A 94 18.56 -1.60 -1.81
C LYS A 94 17.54 -2.34 -2.69
N GLY A 95 17.66 -2.19 -4.00
CA GLY A 95 16.78 -2.78 -5.02
C GLY A 95 15.55 -1.92 -5.39
N GLY A 96 14.93 -1.21 -4.44
CA GLY A 96 13.75 -0.40 -4.68
C GLY A 96 13.99 0.91 -5.43
N VAL A 97 15.23 1.46 -5.37
CA VAL A 97 15.56 2.73 -6.03
C VAL A 97 15.39 2.64 -7.54
N THR A 98 15.85 1.56 -8.18
CA THR A 98 15.75 1.37 -9.63
C THR A 98 14.29 1.20 -10.07
N LEU A 99 13.49 0.43 -9.32
CA LEU A 99 12.06 0.27 -9.58
C LEU A 99 11.33 1.61 -9.45
N ASN A 100 11.64 2.40 -8.43
CA ASN A 100 11.07 3.73 -8.23
C ASN A 100 11.51 4.73 -9.32
N LEU A 101 12.73 4.64 -9.83
CA LEU A 101 13.19 5.45 -10.96
C LEU A 101 12.42 5.10 -12.24
N LEU A 102 12.24 3.80 -12.54
CA LEU A 102 11.45 3.34 -13.67
C LEU A 102 9.99 3.79 -13.55
N SER A 103 9.41 3.66 -12.37
CA SER A 103 8.06 4.13 -12.07
C SER A 103 7.92 5.65 -12.28
N THR A 104 8.86 6.45 -11.76
CA THR A 104 8.89 7.90 -11.99
C THR A 104 8.98 8.23 -13.48
N SER A 105 9.83 7.51 -14.21
CA SER A 105 9.97 7.67 -15.66
C SER A 105 8.68 7.33 -16.40
N LEU A 106 7.94 6.30 -15.95
CA LEU A 106 6.64 5.95 -16.52
C LEU A 106 5.60 7.04 -16.27
N VAL A 107 5.54 7.61 -15.05
CA VAL A 107 4.63 8.72 -14.74
C VAL A 107 4.92 9.92 -15.63
N LEU A 108 6.19 10.32 -15.76
CA LEU A 108 6.59 11.44 -16.61
C LEU A 108 6.31 11.16 -18.09
N LEU A 109 6.49 9.93 -18.55
CA LEU A 109 6.20 9.54 -19.92
C LEU A 109 4.69 9.55 -20.20
N ASN A 110 3.83 9.17 -19.24
CA ASN A 110 2.38 9.35 -19.37
C ASN A 110 2.03 10.82 -19.60
N VAL A 111 2.63 11.74 -18.85
CA VAL A 111 2.42 13.19 -19.02
C VAL A 111 2.89 13.64 -20.41
N ALA A 112 4.07 13.21 -20.84
CA ALA A 112 4.61 13.55 -22.16
C ALA A 112 3.72 13.06 -23.31
N VAL A 113 3.24 11.80 -23.22
CA VAL A 113 2.32 11.23 -24.23
C VAL A 113 0.98 11.95 -24.20
N MET A 114 0.46 12.33 -23.02
CA MET A 114 -0.76 13.11 -22.90
C MET A 114 -0.64 14.46 -23.63
N PHE A 115 0.45 15.20 -23.40
CA PHE A 115 0.68 16.46 -24.12
C PHE A 115 0.88 16.25 -25.61
N ALA A 116 1.59 15.20 -26.03
CA ALA A 116 1.74 14.85 -27.44
C ALA A 116 0.38 14.59 -28.09
N CYS A 117 -0.47 13.78 -27.44
CA CYS A 117 -1.84 13.54 -27.92
C CYS A 117 -2.68 14.83 -27.96
N TYR A 118 -2.56 15.67 -26.94
CA TYR A 118 -3.25 16.96 -26.91
C TYR A 118 -2.89 17.83 -28.12
N PHE A 119 -1.61 18.04 -28.39
CA PHE A 119 -1.17 18.90 -29.51
C PHE A 119 -1.43 18.29 -30.91
N ILE A 120 -1.52 16.95 -31.01
CA ILE A 120 -1.76 16.28 -32.31
C ILE A 120 -3.24 16.21 -32.64
N PHE A 121 -4.09 15.91 -31.68
CA PHE A 121 -5.49 15.54 -31.92
C PHE A 121 -6.52 16.57 -31.49
N PHE A 122 -6.15 17.57 -30.69
CA PHE A 122 -7.10 18.55 -30.15
C PHE A 122 -6.71 19.98 -30.52
N ASP A 123 -7.72 20.84 -30.64
CA ASP A 123 -7.49 22.28 -30.84
C ASP A 123 -7.01 22.92 -29.54
N SER A 124 -5.81 23.46 -29.57
CA SER A 124 -5.20 24.16 -28.44
C SER A 124 -5.86 25.53 -28.14
N ASN A 125 -6.67 26.06 -29.04
CA ASN A 125 -7.43 27.30 -28.80
C ASN A 125 -8.66 27.05 -27.91
N ASP A 126 -9.18 25.83 -27.87
CA ASP A 126 -10.25 25.45 -26.95
C ASP A 126 -9.67 25.12 -25.59
N LYS A 127 -9.89 26.05 -24.65
CA LYS A 127 -9.40 25.93 -23.27
C LYS A 127 -9.99 24.75 -22.49
N THR A 128 -11.06 24.13 -22.96
CA THR A 128 -11.68 22.97 -22.30
C THR A 128 -10.97 21.66 -22.60
N ASN A 129 -10.28 21.56 -23.74
CA ASN A 129 -9.62 20.34 -24.20
C ASN A 129 -8.49 19.87 -23.29
N LEU A 130 -7.64 20.78 -22.79
CA LEU A 130 -6.53 20.40 -21.94
C LEU A 130 -6.99 19.85 -20.58
N PRO A 131 -7.93 20.48 -19.85
CA PRO A 131 -8.52 19.88 -18.65
C PRO A 131 -9.14 18.49 -18.89
N MET A 132 -9.86 18.33 -20.00
CA MET A 132 -10.44 17.05 -20.40
C MET A 132 -9.36 15.99 -20.65
N MET A 133 -8.25 16.35 -21.29
CA MET A 133 -7.09 15.47 -21.50
C MET A 133 -6.39 15.09 -20.19
N VAL A 134 -6.36 16.00 -19.20
CA VAL A 134 -5.88 15.66 -17.86
C VAL A 134 -6.79 14.59 -17.23
N GLY A 135 -8.11 14.75 -17.31
CA GLY A 135 -9.06 13.72 -16.88
C GLY A 135 -8.83 12.39 -17.59
N THR A 136 -8.69 12.43 -18.93
CA THR A 136 -8.39 11.25 -19.77
C THR A 136 -7.12 10.55 -19.33
N MET A 137 -6.04 11.27 -19.05
CA MET A 137 -4.78 10.71 -18.57
C MET A 137 -4.97 9.96 -17.23
N TYR A 138 -5.70 10.56 -16.27
CA TYR A 138 -5.92 9.90 -14.98
C TYR A 138 -6.90 8.72 -15.07
N GLY A 139 -7.82 8.73 -16.03
CA GLY A 139 -8.63 7.57 -16.40
C GLY A 139 -7.78 6.45 -17.01
N ALA A 140 -6.93 6.79 -17.98
CA ALA A 140 -6.03 5.87 -18.68
C ALA A 140 -5.07 5.11 -17.73
N VAL A 141 -4.66 5.75 -16.64
CA VAL A 141 -3.79 5.15 -15.62
C VAL A 141 -4.53 4.77 -14.34
N THR A 142 -5.84 4.72 -14.38
CA THR A 142 -6.73 4.28 -13.28
C THR A 142 -6.52 5.01 -11.94
N ASN A 143 -6.00 6.25 -11.97
CA ASN A 143 -5.63 6.98 -10.76
C ASN A 143 -6.70 7.98 -10.31
N THR A 144 -7.62 7.52 -9.48
CA THR A 144 -8.71 8.33 -8.90
C THR A 144 -8.23 9.48 -7.99
N PRO A 145 -7.18 9.33 -7.14
CA PRO A 145 -6.67 10.44 -6.35
C PRO A 145 -6.11 11.58 -7.21
N GLY A 146 -5.47 11.25 -8.34
CA GLY A 146 -5.01 12.25 -9.31
C GLY A 146 -6.16 13.01 -9.96
N LEU A 147 -7.25 12.32 -10.32
CA LEU A 147 -8.47 12.99 -10.78
C LEU A 147 -9.00 13.99 -9.73
N GLY A 148 -9.05 13.56 -8.45
CA GLY A 148 -9.50 14.43 -7.36
C GLY A 148 -8.63 15.68 -7.22
N ALA A 149 -7.32 15.50 -7.23
CA ALA A 149 -6.35 16.58 -7.13
C ALA A 149 -6.40 17.54 -8.34
N ALA A 150 -6.60 16.99 -9.56
CA ALA A 150 -6.78 17.78 -10.76
C ALA A 150 -8.08 18.62 -10.71
N ASN A 151 -9.18 18.01 -10.25
CA ASN A 151 -10.47 18.69 -10.14
C ASN A 151 -10.41 19.84 -9.12
N GLU A 152 -9.81 19.62 -7.95
CA GLU A 152 -9.59 20.65 -6.92
C GLU A 152 -8.75 21.81 -7.46
N ALA A 153 -7.62 21.51 -8.12
CA ALA A 153 -6.77 22.52 -8.72
C ALA A 153 -7.52 23.31 -9.80
N LEU A 154 -8.29 22.62 -10.66
CA LEU A 154 -9.07 23.26 -11.72
C LEU A 154 -10.14 24.19 -11.15
N GLU A 155 -10.87 23.77 -10.12
CA GLU A 155 -11.85 24.62 -9.45
C GLU A 155 -11.24 25.92 -8.89
N SER A 156 -10.00 25.83 -8.37
CA SER A 156 -9.31 27.00 -7.81
C SER A 156 -8.88 28.02 -8.86
N VAL A 157 -8.42 27.54 -10.01
CA VAL A 157 -7.88 28.38 -11.09
C VAL A 157 -8.98 28.88 -12.01
N TRP A 158 -9.92 28.01 -12.40
CA TRP A 158 -10.93 28.30 -13.39
C TRP A 158 -12.02 29.30 -12.90
N LYS A 159 -12.41 29.19 -11.63
CA LYS A 159 -13.35 30.15 -11.00
C LYS A 159 -12.83 31.58 -11.03
N ALA A 160 -11.51 31.75 -11.01
CA ALA A 160 -10.90 33.09 -11.07
C ALA A 160 -10.92 33.72 -12.47
N THR A 161 -11.12 32.92 -13.53
CA THR A 161 -10.85 33.38 -14.91
C THR A 161 -11.98 33.18 -15.92
N ASN A 162 -12.76 32.08 -15.90
CA ASN A 162 -13.49 31.64 -17.10
C ASN A 162 -14.95 31.17 -16.96
N GLY A 163 -15.61 31.27 -15.83
CA GLY A 163 -17.04 30.88 -15.72
C GLY A 163 -17.27 29.39 -15.50
N ASN A 164 -17.87 28.65 -16.46
CA ASN A 164 -18.19 27.22 -16.28
C ASN A 164 -16.95 26.34 -16.24
N ILE A 165 -16.83 25.52 -15.19
CA ILE A 165 -15.70 24.62 -14.98
C ILE A 165 -15.84 23.39 -15.89
N PRO A 166 -14.82 23.02 -16.70
CA PRO A 166 -14.84 21.80 -17.51
C PRO A 166 -15.03 20.55 -16.65
N GLN A 167 -15.82 19.60 -17.16
CA GLN A 167 -16.13 18.36 -16.46
C GLN A 167 -15.06 17.30 -16.71
N ILE A 168 -13.87 17.44 -16.11
CA ILE A 168 -12.73 16.53 -16.34
C ILE A 168 -13.03 15.07 -16.01
N ALA A 169 -14.05 14.81 -15.18
CA ALA A 169 -14.51 13.47 -14.88
C ALA A 169 -15.10 12.73 -16.10
N ALA A 170 -15.61 13.45 -17.10
CA ALA A 170 -16.08 12.84 -18.34
C ALA A 170 -14.90 12.26 -19.13
N GLY A 171 -13.77 12.98 -19.27
CA GLY A 171 -12.55 12.46 -19.87
C GLY A 171 -12.00 11.24 -19.13
N TYR A 172 -12.02 11.27 -17.79
CA TYR A 172 -11.66 10.12 -16.95
C TYR A 172 -12.55 8.91 -17.25
N ALA A 173 -13.87 9.10 -17.28
CA ALA A 173 -14.83 8.03 -17.51
C ALA A 173 -14.66 7.39 -18.91
N CYS A 174 -14.35 8.18 -19.94
CA CYS A 174 -14.06 7.68 -21.29
C CYS A 174 -12.85 6.75 -21.32
N ALA A 175 -11.76 7.12 -20.64
CA ALA A 175 -10.50 6.41 -20.74
C ALA A 175 -10.39 5.22 -19.76
N TYR A 176 -11.09 5.26 -18.63
CA TYR A 176 -10.89 4.30 -17.53
C TYR A 176 -11.12 2.82 -17.92
N PRO A 177 -12.21 2.42 -18.62
CA PRO A 177 -12.44 1.01 -18.94
C PRO A 177 -11.33 0.42 -19.81
N LEU A 178 -10.92 1.15 -20.85
CA LEU A 178 -9.80 0.72 -21.69
C LEU A 178 -8.45 0.92 -21.02
N GLY A 179 -8.34 1.79 -20.02
CA GLY A 179 -7.17 1.93 -19.16
C GLY A 179 -6.86 0.63 -18.43
N VAL A 180 -7.83 0.05 -17.73
CA VAL A 180 -7.67 -1.23 -17.00
C VAL A 180 -7.27 -2.36 -17.96
N LEU A 181 -7.99 -2.52 -19.08
CA LEU A 181 -7.69 -3.54 -20.08
C LEU A 181 -6.34 -3.28 -20.76
N GLY A 182 -6.03 -2.02 -21.03
CA GLY A 182 -4.79 -1.58 -21.66
C GLY A 182 -3.56 -1.85 -20.80
N ILE A 183 -3.63 -1.63 -19.48
CA ILE A 183 -2.54 -1.93 -18.55
C ILE A 183 -2.22 -3.42 -18.57
N ILE A 184 -3.22 -4.28 -18.47
CA ILE A 184 -3.05 -5.73 -18.52
C ILE A 184 -2.54 -6.17 -19.90
N GLY A 185 -3.16 -5.68 -20.99
CA GLY A 185 -2.79 -6.00 -22.36
C GLY A 185 -1.38 -5.55 -22.71
N ALA A 186 -0.97 -4.33 -22.31
CA ALA A 186 0.38 -3.83 -22.51
C ALA A 186 1.42 -4.62 -21.71
N THR A 187 1.09 -5.03 -20.48
CA THR A 187 1.95 -5.89 -19.68
C THR A 187 2.17 -7.25 -20.36
N ILE A 188 1.11 -7.84 -20.90
CA ILE A 188 1.20 -9.08 -21.72
C ILE A 188 2.03 -8.82 -22.99
N ALA A 189 1.84 -7.70 -23.67
CA ALA A 189 2.62 -7.34 -24.86
C ALA A 189 4.13 -7.24 -24.56
N VAL A 190 4.52 -6.66 -23.41
CA VAL A 190 5.92 -6.63 -22.96
C VAL A 190 6.51 -8.04 -22.93
N ARG A 191 5.78 -9.04 -22.39
CA ARG A 191 6.21 -10.44 -22.38
C ARG A 191 6.52 -10.96 -23.78
N PHE A 192 5.62 -10.74 -24.75
CA PHE A 192 5.81 -11.21 -26.11
C PHE A 192 6.95 -10.47 -26.81
N ILE A 193 7.06 -9.16 -26.64
CA ILE A 193 8.14 -8.34 -27.23
C ILE A 193 9.51 -8.78 -26.72
N THR A 194 9.61 -9.12 -25.44
CA THR A 194 10.87 -9.54 -24.82
C THR A 194 11.16 -11.04 -24.94
N GLY A 195 10.24 -11.82 -25.51
CA GLY A 195 10.39 -13.27 -25.67
C GLY A 195 10.42 -14.04 -24.33
N THR A 196 9.84 -13.47 -23.27
CA THR A 196 9.92 -14.01 -21.90
C THR A 196 9.06 -15.27 -21.75
N LYS A 197 9.64 -16.37 -21.27
CA LYS A 197 8.94 -17.60 -20.91
C LYS A 197 8.67 -17.61 -19.42
N LEU A 198 7.40 -17.83 -19.02
CA LEU A 198 7.01 -17.79 -17.60
C LEU A 198 7.67 -18.89 -16.77
N ALA A 199 7.95 -20.06 -17.36
CA ALA A 199 8.62 -21.15 -16.64
C ALA A 199 10.05 -20.78 -16.25
N ASP A 200 10.80 -20.13 -17.17
CA ASP A 200 12.17 -19.70 -16.90
C ASP A 200 12.20 -18.62 -15.79
N GLU A 201 11.20 -17.71 -15.81
CA GLU A 201 11.04 -16.67 -14.77
C GLU A 201 10.69 -17.24 -13.40
N GLU A 202 9.91 -18.32 -13.36
CA GLU A 202 9.54 -18.99 -12.12
C GLU A 202 10.74 -19.77 -11.55
N GLU A 203 11.59 -20.33 -12.40
CA GLU A 203 12.84 -20.98 -12.01
C GLU A 203 13.84 -19.96 -11.46
N GLU A 204 14.01 -18.80 -12.12
CA GLU A 204 14.85 -17.68 -11.64
C GLU A 204 14.39 -17.21 -10.25
N LEU A 205 13.07 -17.08 -9.99
CA LEU A 205 12.57 -16.76 -8.65
C LEU A 205 12.85 -17.85 -7.63
N ASN A 206 12.88 -19.12 -8.04
CA ASN A 206 13.27 -20.23 -7.15
C ASN A 206 14.73 -20.12 -6.71
N GLU A 207 15.61 -19.75 -7.64
CA GLU A 207 17.03 -19.54 -7.37
C GLU A 207 17.24 -18.29 -6.52
N GLU A 208 16.59 -17.16 -6.86
CA GLU A 208 16.66 -15.93 -6.08
C GLU A 208 16.06 -16.08 -4.68
N GLU A 209 14.99 -16.86 -4.49
CA GLU A 209 14.47 -17.17 -3.16
C GLU A 209 15.42 -18.06 -2.38
N GLY A 210 16.20 -18.92 -3.05
CA GLY A 210 17.34 -19.63 -2.48
C GLY A 210 18.44 -18.68 -2.01
N GLU A 211 18.66 -17.56 -2.69
CA GLU A 211 19.65 -16.53 -2.31
C GLU A 211 19.07 -15.42 -1.40
N ASN A 212 17.79 -15.07 -1.52
CA ASN A 212 17.11 -14.04 -0.71
C ASN A 212 16.59 -14.55 0.66
N VAL A 213 17.11 -15.65 1.13
CA VAL A 213 16.85 -16.19 2.46
C VAL A 213 17.40 -15.31 3.60
N HIS A 214 17.82 -14.06 3.32
CA HIS A 214 18.45 -13.15 4.27
C HIS A 214 17.60 -12.78 5.49
N THR A 215 16.27 -13.00 5.47
CA THR A 215 15.38 -12.63 6.59
C THR A 215 14.43 -13.73 7.07
N LYS A 216 14.28 -14.84 6.33
CA LYS A 216 13.45 -15.97 6.81
C LYS A 216 14.10 -16.60 8.03
N PRO A 217 13.39 -16.72 9.16
CA PRO A 217 13.92 -17.41 10.33
C PRO A 217 14.05 -18.90 10.05
N LEU A 218 15.27 -19.42 10.10
CA LEU A 218 15.57 -20.84 10.04
C LEU A 218 15.76 -21.40 11.44
N GLN A 219 15.24 -22.60 11.69
CA GLN A 219 15.45 -23.36 12.92
C GLN A 219 16.37 -24.52 12.62
N MET A 220 17.40 -24.70 13.46
CA MET A 220 18.36 -25.80 13.34
C MET A 220 18.57 -26.43 14.70
N HIS A 221 18.60 -27.75 14.75
CA HIS A 221 19.05 -28.52 15.89
C HIS A 221 20.54 -28.83 15.72
N LEU A 222 21.37 -28.23 16.55
CA LEU A 222 22.82 -28.35 16.45
C LEU A 222 23.38 -29.03 17.71
N LYS A 223 24.37 -29.88 17.54
CA LYS A 223 25.15 -30.47 18.64
C LYS A 223 26.42 -29.65 18.83
N VAL A 224 26.70 -29.27 20.06
CA VAL A 224 27.92 -28.52 20.40
C VAL A 224 29.12 -29.47 20.28
N ASP A 225 29.88 -29.34 19.20
CA ASP A 225 31.07 -30.17 18.90
C ASP A 225 32.36 -29.33 18.80
N ASN A 226 32.24 -28.01 19.01
CA ASN A 226 33.39 -27.13 19.00
C ASN A 226 33.91 -26.89 20.42
N ALA A 227 35.12 -27.41 20.69
CA ALA A 227 35.79 -27.30 21.99
C ALA A 227 35.99 -25.81 22.43
N TYR A 228 35.99 -24.86 21.50
CA TYR A 228 36.10 -23.43 21.81
C TYR A 228 34.86 -22.89 22.50
N LEU A 229 33.71 -23.51 22.32
CA LEU A 229 32.44 -23.10 22.95
C LEU A 229 32.28 -23.67 24.37
N ALA A 230 32.90 -24.79 24.67
CA ALA A 230 32.83 -25.43 25.97
C ALA A 230 33.35 -24.51 27.08
N GLY A 231 32.54 -24.32 28.11
CA GLY A 231 32.88 -23.44 29.25
C GLY A 231 32.61 -21.95 28.99
N ARG A 232 32.06 -21.57 27.83
CA ARG A 232 31.70 -20.17 27.53
C ARG A 232 30.22 -19.91 27.73
N THR A 233 29.91 -18.71 28.17
CA THR A 233 28.53 -18.26 28.34
C THR A 233 27.87 -17.95 27.00
N VAL A 234 26.55 -18.11 26.93
CA VAL A 234 25.73 -17.71 25.76
C VAL A 234 26.02 -16.26 25.30
N LYS A 235 26.27 -15.38 26.27
CA LYS A 235 26.64 -13.97 25.99
C LYS A 235 27.98 -13.90 25.24
N GLN A 236 29.00 -14.58 25.72
CA GLN A 236 30.33 -14.59 25.08
C GLN A 236 30.28 -15.21 23.68
N ILE A 237 29.49 -16.27 23.50
CA ILE A 237 29.30 -16.96 22.21
C ILE A 237 28.60 -15.99 21.22
N ASN A 238 27.57 -15.28 21.64
CA ASN A 238 26.87 -14.29 20.83
C ASN A 238 27.77 -13.11 20.43
N GLU A 239 28.62 -12.62 21.34
CA GLU A 239 29.58 -11.56 21.07
C GLU A 239 30.65 -12.01 20.07
N PHE A 240 31.08 -13.26 20.16
CA PHE A 240 32.10 -13.83 19.28
C PHE A 240 31.55 -14.13 17.87
N LEU A 241 30.35 -14.67 17.77
CA LEU A 241 29.70 -14.92 16.48
C LEU A 241 29.48 -13.63 15.69
N ASN A 242 29.28 -12.50 16.37
CA ASN A 242 28.98 -11.19 15.79
C ASN A 242 27.86 -11.26 14.73
N ARG A 243 26.90 -12.16 14.95
CA ARG A 243 25.73 -12.41 14.10
C ARG A 243 24.47 -12.44 14.94
N ASP A 244 23.34 -12.16 14.32
CA ASP A 244 22.04 -12.23 14.99
C ASP A 244 21.60 -13.70 15.08
N VAL A 245 21.75 -14.29 16.29
CA VAL A 245 21.34 -15.65 16.58
C VAL A 245 20.56 -15.70 17.89
N VAL A 246 19.53 -16.55 17.92
CA VAL A 246 18.72 -16.82 19.11
C VAL A 246 18.85 -18.30 19.48
N PHE A 247 19.38 -18.57 20.66
CA PHE A 247 19.36 -19.90 21.26
C PHE A 247 18.01 -20.09 21.94
N SER A 248 17.14 -20.88 21.33
CA SER A 248 15.76 -21.04 21.76
C SER A 248 15.62 -22.05 22.89
N ARG A 249 16.35 -23.18 22.80
CA ARG A 249 16.37 -24.26 23.78
C ARG A 249 17.77 -24.86 23.87
N LEU A 250 18.10 -25.37 25.06
CA LEU A 250 19.34 -26.09 25.37
C LEU A 250 18.98 -27.37 26.06
N LEU A 251 19.42 -28.52 25.49
CA LEU A 251 19.42 -29.81 26.15
C LEU A 251 20.79 -30.03 26.77
N HIS A 252 20.86 -30.06 28.09
CA HIS A 252 22.04 -30.33 28.87
C HIS A 252 21.74 -31.48 29.87
N GLU A 253 22.51 -32.54 29.85
CA GLU A 253 22.35 -33.73 30.73
C GLU A 253 20.89 -34.26 30.80
N GLY A 254 20.20 -34.29 29.69
CA GLY A 254 18.82 -34.80 29.60
C GLY A 254 17.72 -33.80 30.05
N ASN A 255 18.10 -32.58 30.44
CA ASN A 255 17.17 -31.54 30.85
C ASN A 255 17.08 -30.42 29.81
N VAL A 256 15.86 -30.12 29.33
CA VAL A 256 15.60 -29.05 28.35
C VAL A 256 15.31 -27.74 29.08
N SER A 257 16.08 -26.71 28.78
CA SER A 257 15.93 -25.38 29.37
C SER A 257 15.97 -24.28 28.29
N ILE A 258 15.54 -23.07 28.67
CA ILE A 258 15.76 -21.88 27.86
C ILE A 258 17.06 -21.23 28.31
N PRO A 259 18.09 -21.18 27.45
CA PRO A 259 19.39 -20.67 27.86
C PRO A 259 19.31 -19.16 28.15
N SER A 260 19.81 -18.80 29.34
CA SER A 260 20.03 -17.39 29.72
C SER A 260 21.39 -16.91 29.21
N SER A 261 21.61 -15.60 29.26
CA SER A 261 22.91 -15.02 28.83
C SER A 261 24.12 -15.53 29.61
N ASN A 262 23.91 -16.08 30.82
CA ASN A 262 24.96 -16.56 31.74
C ASN A 262 25.15 -18.09 31.69
N ASP A 263 24.26 -18.82 31.02
CA ASP A 263 24.36 -20.26 30.91
C ASP A 263 25.56 -20.63 30.06
N VAL A 264 26.21 -21.72 30.43
CA VAL A 264 27.46 -22.20 29.83
C VAL A 264 27.17 -23.39 28.97
N PHE A 265 27.69 -23.42 27.74
CA PHE A 265 27.62 -24.59 26.86
C PHE A 265 28.71 -25.58 27.20
N GLN A 266 28.38 -26.86 27.11
CA GLN A 266 29.31 -27.96 27.25
C GLN A 266 29.40 -28.80 25.98
N MET A 267 30.48 -29.55 25.85
CA MET A 267 30.63 -30.48 24.72
C MET A 267 29.53 -31.52 24.75
N GLY A 268 28.87 -31.71 23.62
CA GLY A 268 27.80 -32.69 23.47
C GLY A 268 26.40 -32.16 23.78
N ASP A 269 26.25 -30.91 24.27
CA ASP A 269 24.96 -30.28 24.43
C ASP A 269 24.25 -30.18 23.09
N GLU A 270 22.91 -30.28 23.09
CA GLU A 270 22.10 -30.02 21.90
C GLU A 270 21.38 -28.69 22.06
N VAL A 271 21.43 -27.86 21.01
CA VAL A 271 20.83 -26.51 21.00
C VAL A 271 19.88 -26.35 19.83
N LEU A 272 18.70 -25.77 20.11
CA LEU A 272 17.79 -25.29 19.10
C LEU A 272 18.13 -23.82 18.79
N VAL A 273 18.65 -23.57 17.61
CA VAL A 273 19.09 -22.29 17.14
C VAL A 273 18.07 -21.73 16.16
N VAL A 274 17.74 -20.43 16.30
CA VAL A 274 16.96 -19.68 15.32
C VAL A 274 17.82 -18.52 14.82
N CYS A 275 18.03 -18.45 13.52
CA CYS A 275 18.84 -17.42 12.87
C CYS A 275 18.26 -17.03 11.52
N ALA A 276 18.82 -16.01 10.90
CA ALA A 276 18.56 -15.77 9.49
C ALA A 276 19.22 -16.88 8.66
N ALA A 277 18.54 -17.34 7.62
CA ALA A 277 19.04 -18.51 6.87
C ALA A 277 20.40 -18.23 6.19
N VAL A 278 20.74 -16.98 5.87
CA VAL A 278 22.06 -16.59 5.36
C VAL A 278 23.20 -16.88 6.35
N ASP A 279 22.90 -16.87 7.64
CA ASP A 279 23.87 -17.11 8.68
C ASP A 279 23.97 -18.60 9.09
N ALA A 280 23.06 -19.44 8.58
CA ALA A 280 22.88 -20.82 8.97
C ALA A 280 24.17 -21.64 8.83
N GLU A 281 24.79 -21.64 7.65
CA GLU A 281 26.00 -22.41 7.38
C GLU A 281 27.20 -21.97 8.26
N ALA A 282 27.33 -20.65 8.47
CA ALA A 282 28.38 -20.13 9.34
C ALA A 282 28.14 -20.49 10.81
N ILE A 283 26.88 -20.47 11.27
CA ILE A 283 26.51 -20.84 12.62
C ILE A 283 26.71 -22.35 12.83
N LYS A 284 26.31 -23.17 11.84
CA LYS A 284 26.52 -24.63 11.84
C LYS A 284 28.01 -24.98 11.89
N ALA A 285 28.82 -24.35 11.03
CA ALA A 285 30.27 -24.56 11.01
C ALA A 285 30.92 -24.14 12.34
N PHE A 286 30.36 -23.19 13.06
CA PHE A 286 30.91 -22.71 14.33
C PHE A 286 30.46 -23.52 15.55
N ILE A 287 29.20 -23.97 15.59
CA ILE A 287 28.63 -24.69 16.74
C ILE A 287 28.90 -26.19 16.62
N GLY A 288 28.59 -26.77 15.47
CA GLY A 288 28.74 -28.18 15.20
C GLY A 288 27.64 -28.74 14.27
N PRO A 289 27.63 -30.05 14.06
CA PRO A 289 26.74 -30.68 13.08
C PRO A 289 25.26 -30.56 13.47
N GLU A 290 24.44 -30.55 12.45
CA GLU A 290 22.98 -30.63 12.59
C GLU A 290 22.56 -32.03 12.99
N THR A 291 21.66 -32.14 13.95
CA THR A 291 21.13 -33.40 14.49
C THR A 291 19.61 -33.43 14.34
N GLU A 292 19.06 -34.66 14.29
CA GLU A 292 17.61 -34.80 14.44
C GLU A 292 17.23 -34.48 15.90
N GLN A 293 16.06 -33.90 16.09
CA GLN A 293 15.56 -33.59 17.43
C GLN A 293 15.34 -34.88 18.21
N THR A 294 16.15 -35.09 19.25
CA THR A 294 16.12 -36.30 20.10
C THR A 294 15.28 -36.11 21.37
N TRP A 295 14.82 -34.91 21.64
CA TRP A 295 14.13 -34.52 22.88
C TRP A 295 12.74 -33.96 22.65
N THR A 296 11.85 -34.15 23.65
CA THR A 296 10.48 -33.60 23.68
C THR A 296 10.37 -32.51 24.72
N GLU A 297 9.32 -31.64 24.59
CA GLU A 297 9.07 -30.56 25.54
C GLU A 297 8.76 -31.06 26.97
N ASP A 298 8.36 -32.32 27.11
CA ASP A 298 8.10 -32.99 28.40
C ASP A 298 9.35 -33.25 29.24
N GLN A 299 10.54 -33.18 28.65
CA GLN A 299 11.82 -33.33 29.34
C GLN A 299 12.29 -32.06 30.07
N SER A 300 11.49 -31.03 30.06
CA SER A 300 11.77 -29.77 30.80
C SER A 300 11.22 -29.87 32.23
N ASN A 301 11.95 -29.29 33.18
CA ASN A 301 11.51 -29.17 34.58
C ASN A 301 10.26 -28.30 34.77
N GLN A 302 9.87 -27.55 33.75
CA GLN A 302 8.64 -26.77 33.66
C GLN A 302 8.06 -26.88 32.25
N PRO A 303 6.73 -27.00 32.07
CA PRO A 303 6.13 -27.13 30.75
C PRO A 303 6.43 -25.88 29.93
N LEU A 304 7.20 -26.06 28.86
CA LEU A 304 7.54 -25.00 27.90
C LEU A 304 6.42 -24.88 26.86
N ILE A 305 5.95 -23.67 26.65
CA ILE A 305 4.96 -23.38 25.62
C ILE A 305 5.52 -22.39 24.59
N SER A 306 5.03 -22.50 23.38
CA SER A 306 5.25 -21.54 22.32
C SER A 306 3.94 -20.82 22.03
N LYS A 307 3.90 -19.48 22.21
CA LYS A 307 2.67 -18.70 22.07
C LYS A 307 2.91 -17.47 21.18
N ARG A 308 2.00 -17.25 20.23
CA ARG A 308 1.96 -15.99 19.49
C ARG A 308 1.24 -14.93 20.33
N ILE A 309 1.91 -13.82 20.61
CA ILE A 309 1.44 -12.70 21.42
C ILE A 309 1.34 -11.48 20.52
N VAL A 310 0.20 -10.79 20.54
CA VAL A 310 -0.01 -9.56 19.79
C VAL A 310 0.33 -8.36 20.66
N ILE A 311 1.16 -7.45 20.16
CA ILE A 311 1.52 -6.23 20.87
C ILE A 311 0.36 -5.23 20.75
N THR A 312 -0.34 -5.01 21.85
CA THR A 312 -1.49 -4.09 21.91
C THR A 312 -1.28 -2.97 22.93
N ASN A 313 -0.21 -3.06 23.74
CA ASN A 313 0.13 -2.03 24.72
C ASN A 313 0.88 -0.88 24.03
N PRO A 314 0.32 0.35 24.01
CA PRO A 314 0.95 1.50 23.36
C PRO A 314 2.33 1.85 23.92
N SER A 315 2.59 1.52 25.21
CA SER A 315 3.89 1.80 25.85
C SER A 315 5.04 0.99 25.28
N MET A 316 4.74 -0.09 24.53
CA MET A 316 5.74 -0.95 23.86
C MET A 316 6.14 -0.40 22.49
N ASN A 317 5.38 0.55 21.95
CA ASN A 317 5.64 1.13 20.63
C ASN A 317 7.00 1.81 20.57
N GLY A 318 7.86 1.40 19.63
CA GLY A 318 9.20 1.95 19.43
C GLY A 318 10.29 1.39 20.37
N LYS A 319 9.96 0.55 21.38
CA LYS A 319 10.97 -0.10 22.22
C LYS A 319 11.76 -1.14 21.44
N GLU A 320 13.06 -1.22 21.71
CA GLU A 320 13.94 -2.20 21.10
C GLU A 320 13.85 -3.54 21.81
N LEU A 321 13.76 -4.64 21.06
CA LEU A 321 13.68 -6.00 21.57
C LEU A 321 14.85 -6.30 22.54
N GLY A 322 16.08 -5.96 22.14
CA GLY A 322 17.28 -6.21 22.94
C GLY A 322 17.30 -5.50 24.30
N LYS A 323 16.63 -4.34 24.42
CA LYS A 323 16.55 -3.58 25.69
C LYS A 323 15.49 -4.11 26.65
N MET A 324 14.63 -5.01 26.18
CA MET A 324 13.58 -5.61 27.02
C MET A 324 14.10 -6.77 27.89
N HIS A 325 15.28 -7.30 27.58
CA HIS A 325 15.94 -8.37 28.38
C HIS A 325 15.05 -9.58 28.67
N PHE A 326 14.24 -10.02 27.68
CA PHE A 326 13.25 -11.08 27.86
C PHE A 326 13.80 -12.37 28.45
N SER A 327 14.97 -12.81 28.00
CA SER A 327 15.59 -14.06 28.48
C SER A 327 16.10 -13.93 29.93
N SER A 328 16.76 -12.82 30.27
CA SER A 328 17.36 -12.65 31.59
C SER A 328 16.37 -12.20 32.68
N VAL A 329 15.33 -11.43 32.34
CA VAL A 329 14.35 -10.89 33.30
C VAL A 329 13.12 -11.78 33.42
N TYR A 330 12.67 -12.35 32.28
CA TYR A 330 11.41 -13.10 32.23
C TYR A 330 11.59 -14.58 31.93
N GLY A 331 12.81 -15.05 31.65
CA GLY A 331 13.06 -16.45 31.30
C GLY A 331 12.30 -16.92 30.05
N VAL A 332 12.11 -16.05 29.07
CA VAL A 332 11.45 -16.35 27.80
C VAL A 332 12.27 -15.88 26.63
N THR A 333 12.12 -16.54 25.50
CA THR A 333 12.80 -16.16 24.26
C THR A 333 11.79 -15.74 23.21
N VAL A 334 12.06 -14.61 22.54
CA VAL A 334 11.33 -14.18 21.35
C VAL A 334 12.08 -14.67 20.12
N THR A 335 11.47 -15.56 19.34
CA THR A 335 12.12 -16.21 18.21
C THR A 335 11.78 -15.57 16.88
N ARG A 336 10.56 -15.09 16.71
CA ARG A 336 10.05 -14.49 15.49
C ARG A 336 9.18 -13.27 15.79
N VAL A 337 9.18 -12.35 14.86
CA VAL A 337 8.25 -11.22 14.86
C VAL A 337 7.52 -11.19 13.52
N SER A 338 6.19 -11.06 13.55
CA SER A 338 5.38 -10.92 12.35
C SER A 338 4.78 -9.52 12.30
N ARG A 339 5.02 -8.80 11.22
CA ARG A 339 4.44 -7.49 10.92
C ARG A 339 3.72 -7.55 9.59
N GLN A 340 2.44 -7.22 9.58
CA GLN A 340 1.60 -7.24 8.37
C GLN A 340 1.62 -8.58 7.61
N GLY A 341 1.76 -9.70 8.33
CA GLY A 341 1.77 -11.04 7.76
C GLY A 341 3.16 -11.56 7.38
N MET A 342 4.19 -10.71 7.37
CA MET A 342 5.57 -11.15 7.10
C MET A 342 6.26 -11.56 8.40
N ASP A 343 6.71 -12.82 8.47
CA ASP A 343 7.51 -13.32 9.56
C ASP A 343 8.99 -12.93 9.35
N MET A 344 9.56 -12.34 10.39
CA MET A 344 10.95 -11.88 10.41
C MET A 344 11.67 -12.47 11.62
N PHE A 345 12.98 -12.61 11.49
CA PHE A 345 13.84 -12.95 12.62
C PHE A 345 13.76 -11.86 13.71
N ALA A 346 13.72 -12.26 14.97
CA ALA A 346 13.66 -11.36 16.13
C ALA A 346 15.03 -10.76 16.46
N SER A 347 15.55 -9.88 15.61
CA SER A 347 16.83 -9.19 15.83
C SER A 347 16.81 -8.32 17.08
N ARG A 348 17.95 -8.18 17.76
CA ARG A 348 18.10 -7.34 18.98
C ARG A 348 17.73 -5.88 18.74
N ASN A 349 17.99 -5.37 17.54
CA ASN A 349 17.70 -3.99 17.14
C ASN A 349 16.26 -3.79 16.65
N TYR A 350 15.44 -4.85 16.65
CA TYR A 350 14.05 -4.77 16.22
C TYR A 350 13.26 -3.83 17.14
N ARG A 351 12.51 -2.91 16.54
CA ARG A 351 11.64 -1.98 17.27
C ARG A 351 10.20 -2.39 17.13
N PHE A 352 9.58 -2.67 18.26
CA PHE A 352 8.18 -3.05 18.32
C PHE A 352 7.25 -1.96 17.81
N GLN A 353 6.19 -2.40 17.16
CA GLN A 353 5.05 -1.56 16.84
C GLN A 353 3.77 -2.23 17.36
N VAL A 354 2.79 -1.40 17.74
CA VAL A 354 1.45 -1.91 18.07
C VAL A 354 0.90 -2.63 16.84
N GLY A 355 0.37 -3.84 17.05
CA GLY A 355 -0.08 -4.71 15.95
C GLY A 355 0.93 -5.79 15.54
N ASP A 356 2.22 -5.67 15.92
CA ASP A 356 3.17 -6.76 15.71
C ASP A 356 2.74 -8.01 16.47
N LYS A 357 3.01 -9.18 15.90
CA LYS A 357 2.85 -10.47 16.56
C LYS A 357 4.23 -11.03 16.84
N ILE A 358 4.49 -11.39 18.09
CA ILE A 358 5.75 -12.02 18.51
C ILE A 358 5.52 -13.49 18.85
N LEU A 359 6.42 -14.36 18.46
CA LEU A 359 6.45 -15.77 18.89
C LEU A 359 7.37 -15.88 20.10
N VAL A 360 6.75 -16.14 21.26
CA VAL A 360 7.43 -16.23 22.55
C VAL A 360 7.45 -17.68 23.00
N VAL A 361 8.62 -18.14 23.43
CA VAL A 361 8.85 -19.49 23.95
C VAL A 361 9.30 -19.39 25.41
N GLY A 362 8.69 -20.15 26.30
CA GLY A 362 9.04 -20.15 27.71
C GLY A 362 8.10 -20.97 28.59
N PRO A 363 8.35 -20.98 29.91
CA PRO A 363 7.42 -21.52 30.89
C PRO A 363 6.06 -20.81 30.80
N THR A 364 4.98 -21.56 30.98
CA THR A 364 3.60 -21.07 30.80
C THR A 364 3.33 -19.76 31.55
N ASP A 365 3.73 -19.67 32.83
CA ASP A 365 3.50 -18.48 33.66
C ASP A 365 4.26 -17.26 33.14
N ASN A 366 5.50 -17.46 32.70
CA ASN A 366 6.34 -16.38 32.17
C ASN A 366 5.82 -15.88 30.82
N VAL A 367 5.39 -16.79 29.96
CA VAL A 367 4.77 -16.42 28.67
C VAL A 367 3.46 -15.65 28.88
N ASN A 368 2.65 -16.01 29.88
CA ASN A 368 1.44 -15.29 30.22
C ASN A 368 1.76 -13.88 30.78
N ARG A 369 2.80 -13.74 31.63
CA ARG A 369 3.29 -12.42 32.10
C ARG A 369 3.72 -11.52 30.92
N ILE A 370 4.39 -12.09 29.94
CA ILE A 370 4.74 -11.35 28.71
C ILE A 370 3.49 -10.97 27.91
N ALA A 371 2.51 -11.89 27.81
CA ALA A 371 1.25 -11.59 27.16
C ALA A 371 0.54 -10.39 27.81
N ASP A 372 0.50 -10.33 29.13
CA ASP A 372 -0.07 -9.20 29.87
C ASP A 372 0.73 -7.91 29.67
N LEU A 373 2.07 -7.97 29.70
CA LEU A 373 2.95 -6.84 29.46
C LEU A 373 2.75 -6.27 28.06
N MET A 374 2.65 -7.14 27.06
CA MET A 374 2.41 -6.77 25.65
C MET A 374 0.97 -6.35 25.38
N GLY A 375 0.06 -6.67 26.30
CA GLY A 375 -1.36 -6.37 26.23
C GLY A 375 -2.21 -7.45 25.58
N ASN A 376 -1.67 -8.24 24.68
CA ASN A 376 -2.23 -9.44 24.00
C ASN A 376 -3.77 -9.49 23.87
N SER A 377 -4.40 -8.36 23.69
CA SER A 377 -5.84 -8.21 23.60
C SER A 377 -6.24 -7.79 22.19
N VAL A 378 -6.62 -8.75 21.36
CA VAL A 378 -7.11 -8.46 19.99
C VAL A 378 -8.27 -7.48 20.07
N LYS A 379 -9.15 -7.57 21.07
CA LYS A 379 -10.24 -6.61 21.33
C LYS A 379 -9.77 -5.16 21.50
N ARG A 380 -8.57 -4.90 22.02
CA ARG A 380 -8.01 -3.54 22.13
C ARG A 380 -7.57 -2.99 20.77
N LEU A 381 -7.26 -3.85 19.83
CA LEU A 381 -6.94 -3.47 18.45
C LEU A 381 -8.21 -3.23 17.63
N ASP A 382 -9.35 -3.77 18.05
CA ASP A 382 -10.63 -3.62 17.34
C ASP A 382 -11.27 -2.25 17.54
N THR A 383 -10.79 -1.44 18.50
CA THR A 383 -11.26 -0.06 18.69
C THR A 383 -10.39 0.91 17.89
N PRO A 384 -10.85 1.41 16.73
CA PRO A 384 -10.08 2.36 15.93
C PRO A 384 -9.94 3.69 16.65
N ASN A 385 -8.75 4.28 16.61
CA ASN A 385 -8.54 5.62 17.19
C ASN A 385 -8.95 6.70 16.19
N ILE A 386 -10.25 6.98 16.15
CA ILE A 386 -10.84 7.99 15.26
C ILE A 386 -10.25 9.38 15.51
N ALA A 387 -9.93 9.74 16.77
CA ALA A 387 -9.37 11.04 17.10
C ALA A 387 -8.04 11.32 16.38
N THR A 388 -7.15 10.33 16.28
CA THR A 388 -5.87 10.48 15.56
C THR A 388 -6.10 10.75 14.06
N ILE A 389 -7.10 10.10 13.45
CA ILE A 389 -7.45 10.31 12.05
C ILE A 389 -7.89 11.77 11.84
N PHE A 390 -8.86 12.25 12.62
CA PHE A 390 -9.38 13.60 12.47
C PHE A 390 -8.36 14.69 12.82
N ILE A 391 -7.52 14.49 13.84
CA ILE A 391 -6.39 15.39 14.15
C ILE A 391 -5.43 15.45 12.95
N GLY A 392 -5.11 14.30 12.37
CA GLY A 392 -4.27 14.24 11.18
C GLY A 392 -4.88 14.94 9.98
N ILE A 393 -6.19 14.81 9.76
CA ILE A 393 -6.93 15.52 8.72
C ILE A 393 -6.89 17.04 8.95
N ILE A 394 -7.13 17.51 10.18
CA ILE A 394 -7.04 18.94 10.53
C ILE A 394 -5.65 19.48 10.16
N VAL A 395 -4.59 18.82 10.63
CA VAL A 395 -3.21 19.24 10.33
C VAL A 395 -2.94 19.17 8.83
N GLY A 396 -3.46 18.14 8.15
CA GLY A 396 -3.34 17.97 6.71
C GLY A 396 -4.01 19.10 5.90
N ILE A 397 -5.23 19.48 6.26
CA ILE A 397 -5.94 20.59 5.62
C ILE A 397 -5.21 21.92 5.88
N LEU A 398 -4.78 22.17 7.13
CA LEU A 398 -4.02 23.39 7.46
C LEU A 398 -2.72 23.46 6.64
N PHE A 399 -1.97 22.36 6.57
CA PHE A 399 -0.74 22.27 5.79
C PHE A 399 -1.00 22.43 4.29
N GLY A 400 -2.02 21.76 3.76
CA GLY A 400 -2.41 21.86 2.35
C GLY A 400 -2.93 23.24 1.93
N SER A 401 -3.43 24.03 2.89
CA SER A 401 -3.94 25.38 2.64
C SER A 401 -2.86 26.46 2.64
N ILE A 402 -1.62 26.14 3.00
CA ILE A 402 -0.50 27.10 3.00
C ILE A 402 -0.24 27.57 1.56
N PRO A 403 -0.36 28.87 1.27
CA PRO A 403 -0.08 29.41 -0.06
C PRO A 403 1.43 29.55 -0.28
N PHE A 404 1.95 28.96 -1.34
CA PHE A 404 3.32 29.13 -1.81
C PHE A 404 3.35 30.06 -3.00
N ALA A 405 3.92 31.25 -2.85
CA ALA A 405 4.10 32.17 -3.96
C ALA A 405 5.29 31.73 -4.82
N ILE A 406 5.04 31.32 -6.06
CA ILE A 406 6.05 31.00 -7.05
C ILE A 406 6.16 32.16 -8.04
N PRO A 407 7.36 32.71 -8.26
CA PRO A 407 7.54 33.79 -9.24
C PRO A 407 7.04 33.38 -10.63
N GLY A 408 6.19 34.19 -11.24
CA GLY A 408 5.62 33.94 -12.57
C GLY A 408 4.24 33.27 -12.58
N MET A 409 3.68 32.91 -11.41
CA MET A 409 2.32 32.38 -11.32
C MET A 409 1.31 33.45 -10.93
N PRO A 410 0.13 33.49 -11.60
CA PRO A 410 -0.92 34.48 -11.30
C PRO A 410 -1.62 34.21 -9.95
N VAL A 411 -1.57 32.97 -9.44
CA VAL A 411 -2.22 32.56 -8.19
C VAL A 411 -1.22 31.78 -7.34
N PRO A 412 -1.15 32.00 -6.00
CA PRO A 412 -0.30 31.21 -5.13
C PRO A 412 -0.67 29.72 -5.18
N MET A 413 0.32 28.85 -5.35
CA MET A 413 0.14 27.42 -5.34
C MET A 413 -0.18 26.92 -3.92
N LYS A 414 -1.11 25.98 -3.80
CA LYS A 414 -1.43 25.28 -2.56
C LYS A 414 -1.36 23.77 -2.83
N LEU A 415 -0.99 23.00 -1.83
CA LEU A 415 -1.06 21.53 -1.92
C LEU A 415 -2.50 21.01 -1.93
N GLY A 416 -3.43 21.83 -1.47
CA GLY A 416 -4.86 21.59 -1.48
C GLY A 416 -5.34 20.53 -0.47
N ILE A 417 -6.63 20.20 -0.56
CA ILE A 417 -7.30 19.24 0.32
C ILE A 417 -6.95 17.78 -0.01
N ALA A 418 -6.31 17.51 -1.16
CA ALA A 418 -5.80 16.18 -1.50
C ALA A 418 -4.33 16.02 -1.10
N GLY A 419 -3.46 16.96 -1.48
CA GLY A 419 -2.02 16.84 -1.28
C GLY A 419 -1.59 17.00 0.18
N GLY A 420 -2.15 17.98 0.90
CA GLY A 420 -1.82 18.23 2.30
C GLY A 420 -2.12 17.04 3.21
N PRO A 421 -3.36 16.53 3.25
CA PRO A 421 -3.71 15.34 4.02
C PRO A 421 -2.90 14.09 3.65
N LEU A 422 -2.56 13.89 2.38
CA LEU A 422 -1.71 12.76 1.95
C LEU A 422 -0.33 12.82 2.60
N ILE A 423 0.35 13.97 2.50
CA ILE A 423 1.70 14.14 3.04
C ILE A 423 1.70 13.95 4.55
N ILE A 424 0.78 14.60 5.26
CA ILE A 424 0.66 14.48 6.71
C ILE A 424 0.33 13.04 7.12
N ALA A 425 -0.54 12.34 6.38
CA ALA A 425 -0.85 10.94 6.66
C ALA A 425 0.36 10.01 6.45
N ILE A 426 1.17 10.22 5.41
CA ILE A 426 2.43 9.50 5.19
C ILE A 426 3.39 9.72 6.36
N LEU A 427 3.56 10.96 6.81
CA LEU A 427 4.42 11.31 7.94
C LEU A 427 3.90 10.71 9.26
N ILE A 428 2.60 10.77 9.51
CA ILE A 428 1.97 10.16 10.68
C ILE A 428 2.12 8.64 10.64
N GLY A 429 1.89 8.00 9.49
CA GLY A 429 2.06 6.55 9.31
C GLY A 429 3.49 6.08 9.63
N ARG A 430 4.51 6.90 9.31
CA ARG A 430 5.92 6.59 9.57
C ARG A 430 6.39 7.01 10.95
N PHE A 431 6.09 8.23 11.37
CA PHE A 431 6.68 8.88 12.55
C PHE A 431 5.71 9.06 13.72
N GLY A 432 4.42 8.72 13.54
CA GLY A 432 3.39 8.92 14.57
C GLY A 432 3.70 8.23 15.91
N HIS A 433 4.43 7.10 15.88
CA HIS A 433 4.92 6.44 17.09
C HIS A 433 5.86 7.33 17.94
N ARG A 434 6.64 8.23 17.31
CA ARG A 434 7.52 9.17 18.01
C ARG A 434 6.74 10.30 18.68
N MET A 435 5.58 10.64 18.12
CA MET A 435 4.70 11.71 18.64
C MET A 435 3.67 11.19 19.64
N LYS A 436 3.82 9.92 20.11
CA LYS A 436 2.86 9.22 20.99
C LYS A 436 1.42 9.18 20.42
N LEU A 437 1.26 9.44 19.15
CA LEU A 437 0.00 9.25 18.45
C LEU A 437 -0.22 7.75 18.30
N ASN A 438 -1.37 7.28 18.74
CA ASN A 438 -1.77 5.89 18.51
C ASN A 438 -2.26 5.77 17.07
N THR A 439 -1.32 5.53 16.15
CA THR A 439 -1.58 5.45 14.69
C THR A 439 -2.14 4.11 14.27
N TYR A 440 -2.29 3.18 15.21
CA TYR A 440 -2.86 1.89 14.92
C TYR A 440 -4.36 2.04 14.66
N THR A 441 -4.70 1.95 13.39
CA THR A 441 -6.05 1.65 12.93
C THR A 441 -6.01 0.21 12.42
N THR A 442 -6.99 -0.63 12.75
CA THR A 442 -7.04 -1.97 12.16
C THR A 442 -7.02 -1.82 10.64
N THR A 443 -6.28 -2.67 9.93
CA THR A 443 -6.23 -2.64 8.46
C THR A 443 -7.64 -2.63 7.87
N SER A 444 -8.55 -3.38 8.49
CA SER A 444 -9.96 -3.46 8.11
C SER A 444 -10.69 -2.12 8.27
N ALA A 445 -10.51 -1.41 9.39
CA ALA A 445 -11.14 -0.12 9.62
C ALA A 445 -10.59 0.97 8.67
N ASN A 446 -9.27 0.96 8.43
CA ASN A 446 -8.66 1.89 7.47
C ASN A 446 -9.13 1.64 6.04
N MET A 447 -9.23 0.35 5.63
CA MET A 447 -9.77 -0.01 4.32
C MET A 447 -11.24 0.41 4.19
N MET A 448 -12.06 0.19 5.21
CA MET A 448 -13.48 0.59 5.21
C MET A 448 -13.63 2.12 5.08
N LEU A 449 -12.89 2.90 5.85
CA LEU A 449 -12.92 4.37 5.76
C LEU A 449 -12.44 4.85 4.38
N ARG A 450 -11.38 4.23 3.85
CA ARG A 450 -10.87 4.52 2.51
C ARG A 450 -11.95 4.26 1.44
N GLU A 451 -12.63 3.11 1.51
CA GLU A 451 -13.68 2.77 0.54
C GLU A 451 -14.89 3.69 0.67
N ILE A 452 -15.32 4.03 1.89
CA ILE A 452 -16.41 5.00 2.11
C ILE A 452 -16.04 6.36 1.49
N GLY A 453 -14.83 6.86 1.75
CA GLY A 453 -14.35 8.10 1.14
C GLY A 453 -14.34 8.03 -0.39
N LEU A 454 -13.85 6.92 -0.95
CA LEU A 454 -13.79 6.71 -2.39
C LEU A 454 -15.18 6.69 -3.04
N VAL A 455 -16.13 5.94 -2.50
CA VAL A 455 -17.48 5.82 -3.11
C VAL A 455 -18.25 7.13 -3.01
N LEU A 456 -18.11 7.88 -1.92
CA LEU A 456 -18.71 9.22 -1.78
C LEU A 456 -18.13 10.19 -2.80
N PHE A 457 -16.81 10.19 -2.97
CA PHE A 457 -16.14 10.99 -3.98
C PHE A 457 -16.62 10.63 -5.40
N LEU A 458 -16.57 9.34 -5.77
CA LEU A 458 -16.95 8.88 -7.11
C LEU A 458 -18.43 9.13 -7.43
N ALA A 459 -19.33 8.90 -6.46
CA ALA A 459 -20.75 9.17 -6.64
C ALA A 459 -21.01 10.66 -6.91
N SER A 460 -20.42 11.55 -6.11
CA SER A 460 -20.57 13.00 -6.28
C SER A 460 -20.04 13.48 -7.62
N VAL A 461 -18.81 13.04 -7.98
CA VAL A 461 -18.17 13.38 -9.26
C VAL A 461 -19.00 12.85 -10.44
N GLY A 462 -19.50 11.61 -10.33
CA GLY A 462 -20.34 10.99 -11.36
C GLY A 462 -21.64 11.74 -11.57
N VAL A 463 -22.37 12.08 -10.49
CA VAL A 463 -23.64 12.82 -10.57
C VAL A 463 -23.44 14.20 -11.18
N LYS A 464 -22.37 14.94 -10.80
CA LYS A 464 -22.03 16.23 -11.39
C LYS A 464 -21.72 16.12 -12.90
N ALA A 465 -20.92 15.12 -13.28
CA ALA A 465 -20.54 14.92 -14.67
C ALA A 465 -21.73 14.48 -15.54
N GLY A 466 -22.69 13.74 -14.97
CA GLY A 466 -23.80 13.14 -15.68
C GLY A 466 -24.69 14.12 -16.42
N ALA A 467 -24.87 15.34 -15.88
CA ALA A 467 -25.72 16.37 -16.48
C ALA A 467 -25.29 16.76 -17.93
N HIS A 468 -23.97 16.72 -18.21
CA HIS A 468 -23.40 17.10 -19.50
C HIS A 468 -22.62 15.98 -20.17
N PHE A 469 -22.68 14.75 -19.64
CA PHE A 469 -21.87 13.65 -20.13
C PHE A 469 -22.21 13.26 -21.57
N TRP A 470 -23.51 13.23 -21.89
CA TRP A 470 -23.98 12.83 -23.23
C TRP A 470 -23.49 13.81 -24.28
N ASP A 471 -23.72 15.11 -24.07
CA ASP A 471 -23.31 16.15 -24.99
C ASP A 471 -21.78 16.15 -25.20
N THR A 472 -21.03 15.97 -24.13
CA THR A 472 -19.55 15.99 -24.17
C THR A 472 -18.95 14.75 -24.82
N VAL A 473 -19.54 13.57 -24.57
CA VAL A 473 -18.91 12.29 -24.95
C VAL A 473 -19.51 11.70 -26.22
N VAL A 474 -20.84 11.79 -26.38
CA VAL A 474 -21.53 11.17 -27.52
C VAL A 474 -21.64 12.14 -28.70
N GLU A 475 -21.94 13.42 -28.45
CA GLU A 475 -22.02 14.46 -29.48
C GLU A 475 -20.68 15.17 -29.70
N GLY A 476 -19.75 15.11 -28.71
CA GLY A 476 -18.40 15.68 -28.79
C GLY A 476 -17.31 14.66 -29.12
N ASP A 477 -16.08 14.95 -28.64
CA ASP A 477 -14.87 14.18 -28.99
C ASP A 477 -14.64 12.92 -28.11
N GLY A 478 -15.70 12.31 -27.55
CA GLY A 478 -15.59 11.18 -26.63
C GLY A 478 -14.77 10.01 -27.14
N LEU A 479 -14.95 9.61 -28.42
CA LEU A 479 -14.15 8.55 -29.04
C LEU A 479 -12.66 8.91 -29.12
N MET A 480 -12.34 10.21 -29.31
CA MET A 480 -10.97 10.69 -29.33
C MET A 480 -10.34 10.63 -27.93
N TYR A 481 -11.10 10.91 -26.87
CA TYR A 481 -10.63 10.71 -25.48
C TYR A 481 -10.40 9.22 -25.16
N VAL A 482 -11.24 8.33 -25.65
CA VAL A 482 -11.03 6.87 -25.51
C VAL A 482 -9.74 6.44 -26.21
N PHE A 483 -9.55 6.86 -27.47
CA PHE A 483 -8.37 6.54 -28.28
C PHE A 483 -7.08 7.09 -27.67
N THR A 484 -7.07 8.37 -27.32
CA THR A 484 -5.89 9.02 -26.72
C THR A 484 -5.59 8.44 -25.33
N GLY A 485 -6.61 8.13 -24.53
CA GLY A 485 -6.46 7.41 -23.27
C GLY A 485 -5.76 6.05 -23.46
N PHE A 486 -6.14 5.30 -24.47
CA PHE A 486 -5.50 4.03 -24.80
C PHE A 486 -4.01 4.20 -25.17
N LEU A 487 -3.66 5.23 -25.96
CA LEU A 487 -2.26 5.55 -26.27
C LEU A 487 -1.46 5.93 -25.01
N ILE A 488 -2.04 6.76 -24.12
CA ILE A 488 -1.43 7.19 -22.86
C ILE A 488 -1.18 5.99 -21.94
N THR A 489 -2.01 4.94 -22.01
CA THR A 489 -1.79 3.71 -21.25
C THR A 489 -0.68 2.85 -21.87
N ILE A 490 -0.81 2.52 -23.15
CA ILE A 490 0.00 1.46 -23.78
C ILE A 490 1.43 1.90 -24.04
N ILE A 491 1.63 3.09 -24.61
CA ILE A 491 2.97 3.53 -25.04
C ILE A 491 3.96 3.56 -23.88
N PRO A 492 3.67 4.23 -22.74
CA PRO A 492 4.60 4.29 -21.61
C PRO A 492 4.86 2.92 -20.97
N ILE A 493 3.82 2.08 -20.85
CA ILE A 493 3.94 0.77 -20.24
C ILE A 493 4.86 -0.14 -21.07
N ILE A 494 4.68 -0.17 -22.39
CA ILE A 494 5.54 -0.98 -23.26
C ILE A 494 6.99 -0.48 -23.20
N ILE A 495 7.22 0.82 -23.32
CA ILE A 495 8.58 1.40 -23.32
C ILE A 495 9.29 1.07 -22.00
N ILE A 496 8.67 1.38 -20.86
CA ILE A 496 9.30 1.19 -19.56
C ILE A 496 9.39 -0.30 -19.20
N GLY A 497 8.37 -1.10 -19.53
CA GLY A 497 8.40 -2.55 -19.33
C GLY A 497 9.53 -3.25 -20.09
N VAL A 498 9.73 -2.88 -21.36
CA VAL A 498 10.83 -3.40 -22.19
C VAL A 498 12.19 -2.94 -21.65
N ILE A 499 12.33 -1.67 -21.27
CA ILE A 499 13.56 -1.15 -20.64
C ILE A 499 13.86 -1.89 -19.33
N ALA A 500 12.85 -2.10 -18.48
CA ALA A 500 12.98 -2.83 -17.22
C ALA A 500 13.49 -4.26 -17.45
N ARG A 501 12.99 -4.94 -18.50
CA ARG A 501 13.40 -6.31 -18.82
C ARG A 501 14.78 -6.38 -19.48
N ILE A 502 15.01 -5.61 -20.55
CA ILE A 502 16.22 -5.74 -21.37
C ILE A 502 17.43 -5.08 -20.70
N LYS A 503 17.26 -3.84 -20.18
CA LYS A 503 18.39 -3.08 -19.62
C LYS A 503 18.68 -3.43 -18.18
N PHE A 504 17.64 -3.55 -17.36
CA PHE A 504 17.78 -3.78 -15.92
C PHE A 504 17.62 -5.24 -15.51
N LYS A 505 17.21 -6.12 -16.44
CA LYS A 505 17.07 -7.56 -16.26
C LYS A 505 16.19 -7.96 -15.06
N PHE A 506 15.19 -7.14 -14.73
CA PHE A 506 14.24 -7.51 -13.69
C PHE A 506 13.42 -8.74 -14.12
N ASN A 507 13.14 -9.61 -13.17
CA ASN A 507 12.20 -10.71 -13.34
C ASN A 507 10.84 -10.18 -13.81
N TYR A 508 10.24 -10.87 -14.77
CA TYR A 508 9.00 -10.40 -15.41
C TYR A 508 7.84 -10.24 -14.43
N PHE A 509 7.73 -11.11 -13.42
CA PHE A 509 6.68 -11.00 -12.40
C PHE A 509 6.84 -9.75 -11.53
N THR A 510 8.08 -9.37 -11.22
CA THR A 510 8.38 -8.10 -10.55
C THR A 510 8.01 -6.90 -11.44
N ILE A 511 8.25 -6.99 -12.76
CA ILE A 511 7.85 -5.96 -13.73
C ILE A 511 6.32 -5.84 -13.79
N MET A 512 5.58 -6.95 -13.82
CA MET A 512 4.11 -6.92 -13.77
C MET A 512 3.61 -6.14 -12.56
N GLY A 513 4.16 -6.43 -11.38
CA GLY A 513 3.85 -5.71 -10.14
C GLY A 513 4.22 -4.23 -10.19
N MET A 514 5.41 -3.90 -10.70
CA MET A 514 5.87 -2.51 -10.87
C MET A 514 4.94 -1.72 -11.80
N LEU A 515 4.57 -2.25 -12.95
CA LEU A 515 3.68 -1.58 -13.90
C LEU A 515 2.29 -1.37 -13.32
N ALA A 516 1.70 -2.40 -12.69
CA ALA A 516 0.42 -2.31 -12.01
C ALA A 516 0.46 -1.29 -10.84
N GLY A 517 1.54 -1.30 -10.04
CA GLY A 517 1.74 -0.36 -8.93
C GLY A 517 1.93 1.08 -9.37
N THR A 518 2.64 1.30 -10.48
CA THR A 518 2.83 2.64 -11.07
C THR A 518 1.54 3.20 -11.65
N CYS A 519 0.69 2.35 -12.23
CA CYS A 519 -0.64 2.73 -12.69
C CYS A 519 -1.67 2.76 -11.56
N THR A 520 -1.29 2.34 -10.33
CA THR A 520 -2.19 2.24 -9.17
C THR A 520 -3.41 1.35 -9.40
N ASP A 521 -3.23 0.27 -10.20
CA ASP A 521 -4.29 -0.60 -10.70
C ASP A 521 -4.35 -1.94 -9.96
N PRO A 522 -5.29 -2.12 -8.99
CA PRO A 522 -5.49 -3.39 -8.31
C PRO A 522 -5.95 -4.54 -9.22
N PRO A 523 -6.79 -4.33 -10.24
CA PRO A 523 -7.11 -5.37 -11.23
C PRO A 523 -5.88 -5.94 -11.94
N ALA A 524 -4.93 -5.09 -12.36
CA ALA A 524 -3.68 -5.56 -12.97
C ALA A 524 -2.80 -6.33 -11.98
N LEU A 525 -2.76 -5.92 -10.70
CA LEU A 525 -2.08 -6.71 -9.66
C LEU A 525 -2.77 -8.05 -9.43
N ALA A 526 -4.11 -8.10 -9.41
CA ALA A 526 -4.85 -9.35 -9.27
C ALA A 526 -4.55 -10.31 -10.44
N TYR A 527 -4.47 -9.78 -11.66
CA TYR A 527 -4.02 -10.54 -12.82
C TYR A 527 -2.58 -11.04 -12.64
N ALA A 528 -1.65 -10.19 -12.24
CA ALA A 528 -0.25 -10.57 -12.01
C ALA A 528 -0.12 -11.70 -10.97
N ASN A 529 -0.86 -11.60 -9.85
CA ASN A 529 -0.91 -12.64 -8.81
C ASN A 529 -1.61 -13.94 -9.27
N SER A 530 -2.46 -13.90 -10.28
CA SER A 530 -3.07 -15.10 -10.86
C SER A 530 -2.12 -15.86 -11.79
N VAL A 531 -1.14 -15.17 -12.38
CA VAL A 531 -0.12 -15.74 -13.27
C VAL A 531 1.09 -16.23 -12.49
N CYS A 532 1.43 -15.59 -11.37
CA CYS A 532 2.52 -15.95 -10.48
C CYS A 532 1.98 -16.33 -9.10
N SER A 533 2.26 -17.56 -8.64
CA SER A 533 1.85 -18.04 -7.31
C SER A 533 2.67 -17.44 -6.16
N ARG A 534 3.69 -16.63 -6.45
CA ARG A 534 4.64 -16.06 -5.49
C ARG A 534 4.40 -14.58 -5.23
N GLU A 535 5.14 -14.04 -4.27
CA GLU A 535 4.99 -12.66 -3.81
C GLU A 535 5.67 -11.61 -4.72
N ALA A 536 6.41 -12.01 -5.75
CA ALA A 536 7.16 -11.10 -6.61
C ALA A 536 6.32 -9.96 -7.22
N PRO A 537 5.09 -10.20 -7.77
CA PRO A 537 4.24 -9.11 -8.23
C PRO A 537 3.80 -8.18 -7.10
N ALA A 538 3.45 -8.74 -5.94
CA ALA A 538 3.01 -7.95 -4.78
C ALA A 538 4.15 -7.08 -4.23
N ILE A 539 5.38 -7.60 -4.22
CA ILE A 539 6.59 -6.85 -3.82
C ILE A 539 6.87 -5.72 -4.82
N GLY A 540 6.87 -6.02 -6.13
CA GLY A 540 7.04 -5.02 -7.19
C GLY A 540 6.02 -3.89 -7.07
N TYR A 541 4.74 -4.23 -6.89
CA TYR A 541 3.64 -3.29 -6.68
C TYR A 541 3.86 -2.42 -5.44
N SER A 542 4.06 -3.04 -4.28
CA SER A 542 4.18 -2.32 -3.01
C SER A 542 5.40 -1.41 -2.94
N THR A 543 6.47 -1.74 -3.69
CA THR A 543 7.69 -0.94 -3.75
C THR A 543 7.46 0.41 -4.46
N VAL A 544 6.71 0.42 -5.55
CA VAL A 544 6.54 1.64 -6.37
C VAL A 544 5.26 2.42 -6.07
N TYR A 545 4.22 1.75 -5.58
CA TYR A 545 2.90 2.32 -5.34
C TYR A 545 2.91 3.59 -4.48
N PRO A 546 3.68 3.68 -3.36
CA PRO A 546 3.71 4.88 -2.53
C PRO A 546 4.20 6.12 -3.27
N LEU A 547 5.32 5.99 -3.98
CA LEU A 547 5.90 7.10 -4.73
C LEU A 547 5.04 7.46 -5.94
N SER A 548 4.53 6.45 -6.66
CA SER A 548 3.66 6.66 -7.81
C SER A 548 2.40 7.41 -7.44
N MET A 549 1.76 7.04 -6.34
CA MET A 549 0.56 7.72 -5.84
C MET A 549 0.84 9.20 -5.54
N PHE A 550 1.95 9.48 -4.83
CA PHE A 550 2.38 10.84 -4.54
C PHE A 550 2.65 11.64 -5.81
N LEU A 551 3.44 11.07 -6.75
CA LEU A 551 3.78 11.74 -8.00
C LEU A 551 2.55 12.03 -8.88
N ARG A 552 1.59 11.11 -8.94
CA ARG A 552 0.36 11.30 -9.72
C ARG A 552 -0.50 12.42 -9.16
N ILE A 553 -0.65 12.51 -7.84
CA ILE A 553 -1.37 13.63 -7.20
C ILE A 553 -0.63 14.95 -7.47
N LEU A 554 0.69 14.95 -7.30
CA LEU A 554 1.51 16.15 -7.53
C LEU A 554 1.47 16.59 -8.99
N THR A 555 1.65 15.67 -9.95
CA THR A 555 1.60 15.99 -11.38
C THR A 555 0.22 16.49 -11.82
N ALA A 556 -0.87 15.94 -11.24
CA ALA A 556 -2.23 16.41 -11.48
C ALA A 556 -2.38 17.91 -11.17
N GLN A 557 -1.96 18.28 -9.97
CA GLN A 557 -2.02 19.68 -9.53
C GLN A 557 -1.12 20.58 -10.38
N LEU A 558 0.13 20.16 -10.62
CA LEU A 558 1.10 20.96 -11.39
C LEU A 558 0.60 21.21 -12.82
N ILE A 559 0.13 20.17 -13.53
CA ILE A 559 -0.36 20.34 -14.90
C ILE A 559 -1.52 21.34 -14.95
N VAL A 560 -2.49 21.18 -14.05
CA VAL A 560 -3.66 22.07 -14.04
C VAL A 560 -3.27 23.50 -13.68
N LEU A 561 -2.44 23.70 -12.66
CA LEU A 561 -2.03 25.03 -12.20
C LEU A 561 -1.17 25.78 -13.22
N PHE A 562 -0.29 25.06 -13.94
CA PHE A 562 0.62 25.70 -14.91
C PHE A 562 0.07 25.82 -16.31
N CYS A 563 -0.79 24.88 -16.72
CA CYS A 563 -1.18 24.77 -18.13
C CYS A 563 -2.66 25.06 -18.38
N CYS A 564 -3.53 25.03 -17.34
CA CYS A 564 -4.96 25.32 -17.48
C CYS A 564 -5.37 26.67 -16.85
N GLY A 565 -4.43 27.41 -16.29
CA GLY A 565 -4.65 28.70 -15.61
C GLY A 565 -4.59 29.93 -16.52
#